data_a03cc99c7f71f119843a0d503302d16f
#
_entry.id   a03cc99c7f71f119843a0d503302d16f
#
_cell.length_a   1.000
_cell.length_b   1.000
_cell.length_c   1.000
_cell.angle_alpha   90.00
_cell.angle_beta   90.00
_cell.angle_gamma   90.00
#
_symmetry.space_group_name_H-M   'P 1'
#
loop_
_entity.id
_entity.type
_entity.pdbx_description
1 polymer ?
#
loop_
_entity_poly.entity_id
_entity_poly.type
_entity_poly.pdbx_seq_one_letter_code
_entity_poly.pdbx_strand_id
1 'polypeptide(L)'
;MVNAIEVHDLRKSYRRFSQRRQFSTLKSALLSGSVAKSLKPDESLEALKGVSFNVQAGRSFGVIGRNGSGKSTLLKLLAGIGKPSGGTIRVAGRVSALIELGAGFHPEISGRENVFINGLMLGLSRKEIGQRFDAIVSFAGLEDFIDAPVKTYSSGMYMRLGFAVATHVDPDVLLVDEVLAVGDEAFTHKCLDTFAAFRRRGRTVVLVTHSLDLVDRFCDEALWLDDGLVRAQGDPRRIVDEYRLDVARVENRELAQGNQSALERVAESAPPQEAPAPAPTAAPSTHSSSGEVVIGGEPPSPEAVPESEPEDLFKATEGRWGSREAEITSVELLGADGHPSTVLESGGILGLRMTVTAAQPLTDVVFGIGVFNADGTCCYGTNTLIDGEPDPTLDGTAEVRLEINPLDLVAGSYKLDVAVHRANGTPYDYHRLLYSFRVTSTIPDVGISRLRHQWHFSGAIRGAVRP
;
A
#
# COMPACT_ATOMS: atom_id res chain seq x y z
N MET A 1 37.59 13.56 -4.02
CA MET A 1 36.94 12.24 -4.12
C MET A 1 36.43 12.10 -5.55
N VAL A 2 36.55 10.91 -6.14
CA VAL A 2 36.14 10.67 -7.54
C VAL A 2 34.66 10.21 -7.52
N ASN A 3 33.83 10.80 -8.38
CA ASN A 3 32.46 10.36 -8.55
C ASN A 3 32.39 9.14 -9.48
N ALA A 4 31.63 8.13 -9.09
CA ALA A 4 31.28 7.01 -9.94
C ALA A 4 30.10 7.35 -10.87
N ILE A 5 29.19 8.19 -10.40
CA ILE A 5 28.03 8.63 -11.18
C ILE A 5 27.89 10.15 -11.02
N GLU A 6 27.68 10.84 -12.14
CA GLU A 6 27.37 12.27 -12.18
C GLU A 6 26.15 12.48 -13.07
N VAL A 7 25.14 13.14 -12.53
CA VAL A 7 23.88 13.44 -13.19
C VAL A 7 23.60 14.94 -13.09
N HIS A 8 23.41 15.61 -14.23
CA HIS A 8 23.15 17.05 -14.30
C HIS A 8 21.92 17.36 -15.15
N ASP A 9 20.93 18.05 -14.57
CA ASP A 9 19.67 18.49 -15.17
C ASP A 9 18.99 17.39 -16.03
N LEU A 10 18.97 16.17 -15.51
CA LEU A 10 18.50 15.01 -16.24
C LEU A 10 17.00 15.09 -16.49
N ARG A 11 16.62 15.05 -17.76
CA ARG A 11 15.22 15.09 -18.20
C ARG A 11 14.87 13.89 -19.04
N LYS A 12 13.67 13.34 -18.84
CA LYS A 12 13.14 12.26 -19.66
C LYS A 12 11.66 12.44 -19.90
N SER A 13 11.30 12.55 -21.18
CA SER A 13 9.91 12.60 -21.62
C SER A 13 9.56 11.38 -22.45
N TYR A 14 8.36 10.87 -22.26
CA TYR A 14 7.76 9.80 -23.08
C TYR A 14 6.58 10.39 -23.86
N ARG A 15 6.44 9.96 -25.10
CA ARG A 15 5.30 10.35 -25.95
C ARG A 15 4.15 9.39 -25.70
N ARG A 16 2.98 9.93 -25.40
CA ARG A 16 1.76 9.15 -25.22
C ARG A 16 0.86 9.35 -26.45
N PHE A 17 0.48 8.24 -27.08
CA PHE A 17 -0.48 8.26 -28.17
C PHE A 17 -1.83 7.80 -27.63
N SER A 18 -2.89 8.57 -27.86
CA SER A 18 -4.24 8.20 -27.43
C SER A 18 -4.76 7.05 -28.31
N GLN A 19 -5.29 6.00 -27.68
CA GLN A 19 -5.89 4.84 -28.37
C GLN A 19 -7.10 5.21 -29.24
N ARG A 20 -7.76 6.34 -29.00
CA ARG A 20 -8.95 6.76 -29.79
C ARG A 20 -8.63 7.03 -31.25
N ARG A 21 -7.37 7.18 -31.67
CA ARG A 21 -6.97 7.46 -33.05
C ARG A 21 -6.45 6.25 -33.83
N GLN A 22 -6.34 5.07 -33.22
CA GLN A 22 -5.83 3.86 -33.89
C GLN A 22 -6.80 3.25 -34.92
N PHE A 23 -8.06 3.70 -35.00
CA PHE A 23 -9.08 3.13 -35.89
C PHE A 23 -9.43 4.00 -37.11
N SER A 24 -8.70 5.08 -37.38
CA SER A 24 -8.85 5.77 -38.66
C SER A 24 -8.15 4.96 -39.74
N THR A 25 -8.91 4.35 -40.64
CA THR A 25 -8.33 3.66 -41.79
C THR A 25 -7.45 4.62 -42.59
N LEU A 26 -6.32 4.12 -43.14
CA LEU A 26 -5.41 4.90 -43.99
C LEU A 26 -6.14 5.75 -45.05
N LYS A 27 -7.28 5.27 -45.52
CA LYS A 27 -8.14 5.96 -46.50
C LYS A 27 -8.83 7.23 -45.93
N SER A 28 -9.28 7.23 -44.68
CA SER A 28 -9.89 8.41 -44.05
C SER A 28 -8.88 9.48 -43.63
N ALA A 29 -7.65 9.04 -43.29
CA ALA A 29 -6.54 9.94 -42.95
C ALA A 29 -6.00 10.69 -44.17
N LEU A 30 -5.97 10.06 -45.36
CA LEU A 30 -5.55 10.70 -46.61
C LEU A 30 -6.58 11.70 -47.13
N LEU A 31 -7.88 11.41 -46.98
CA LEU A 31 -8.98 12.28 -47.46
C LEU A 31 -9.18 13.53 -46.61
N SER A 32 -8.77 13.51 -45.33
CA SER A 32 -8.94 14.64 -44.39
C SER A 32 -7.73 15.56 -44.28
N GLY A 33 -6.65 15.31 -45.00
CA GLY A 33 -5.39 16.08 -44.90
C GLY A 33 -4.73 16.07 -43.50
N SER A 34 -5.19 15.16 -42.62
CA SER A 34 -4.83 15.13 -41.20
C SER A 34 -3.62 14.24 -40.88
N VAL A 35 -2.93 13.70 -41.88
CA VAL A 35 -1.79 12.81 -41.69
C VAL A 35 -0.71 13.46 -40.82
N ALA A 36 -0.43 14.73 -40.99
CA ALA A 36 0.56 15.45 -40.20
C ALA A 36 0.08 15.78 -38.78
N LYS A 37 -1.26 15.90 -38.57
CA LYS A 37 -1.86 16.14 -37.24
C LYS A 37 -2.03 14.84 -36.44
N SER A 38 -2.26 13.70 -37.10
CA SER A 38 -2.40 12.41 -36.44
C SER A 38 -1.06 11.80 -35.95
N LEU A 39 0.06 12.33 -36.42
CA LEU A 39 1.42 11.92 -36.00
C LEU A 39 1.95 12.72 -34.79
N LYS A 40 1.25 13.77 -34.34
CA LYS A 40 1.64 14.48 -33.12
C LYS A 40 1.13 13.70 -31.90
N PRO A 41 1.99 13.47 -30.88
CA PRO A 41 1.55 12.87 -29.63
C PRO A 41 0.52 13.79 -28.94
N ASP A 42 -0.54 13.21 -28.41
CA ASP A 42 -1.58 13.98 -27.72
C ASP A 42 -1.09 14.59 -26.41
N GLU A 43 -0.15 13.88 -25.76
CA GLU A 43 0.45 14.27 -24.48
C GLU A 43 1.90 13.80 -24.39
N SER A 44 2.76 14.57 -23.73
CA SER A 44 4.08 14.15 -23.30
C SER A 44 4.08 13.94 -21.78
N LEU A 45 4.46 12.77 -21.33
CA LEU A 45 4.70 12.48 -19.92
C LEU A 45 6.16 12.77 -19.58
N GLU A 46 6.42 13.75 -18.75
CA GLU A 46 7.76 14.02 -18.22
C GLU A 46 8.00 13.13 -16.99
N ALA A 47 8.79 12.07 -17.16
CA ALA A 47 9.13 11.14 -16.09
C ALA A 47 10.28 11.66 -15.22
N LEU A 48 11.17 12.49 -15.76
CA LEU A 48 12.22 13.21 -15.02
C LEU A 48 12.27 14.65 -15.50
N LYS A 49 12.30 15.59 -14.54
CA LYS A 49 12.06 17.02 -14.74
C LYS A 49 13.27 17.90 -14.37
N GLY A 50 14.51 17.37 -14.51
CA GLY A 50 15.74 18.11 -14.18
C GLY A 50 16.43 17.59 -12.93
N VAL A 51 16.61 16.28 -12.86
CA VAL A 51 17.26 15.58 -11.73
C VAL A 51 18.77 15.80 -11.78
N SER A 52 19.37 16.21 -10.65
CA SER A 52 20.82 16.38 -10.51
C SER A 52 21.29 15.77 -9.20
N PHE A 53 22.30 14.91 -9.25
CA PHE A 53 22.96 14.33 -8.09
C PHE A 53 24.30 13.69 -8.49
N ASN A 54 25.14 13.38 -7.48
CA ASN A 54 26.40 12.67 -7.66
C ASN A 54 26.48 11.49 -6.70
N VAL A 55 27.12 10.40 -7.14
CA VAL A 55 27.43 9.25 -6.29
C VAL A 55 28.93 9.06 -6.24
N GLN A 56 29.51 9.07 -5.07
CA GLN A 56 30.95 8.84 -4.88
C GLN A 56 31.31 7.37 -5.15
N ALA A 57 32.50 7.14 -5.72
CA ALA A 57 33.00 5.79 -5.96
C ALA A 57 33.11 5.01 -4.64
N GLY A 58 32.65 3.75 -4.67
CA GLY A 58 32.67 2.84 -3.51
C GLY A 58 31.54 3.06 -2.49
N ARG A 59 30.58 3.96 -2.78
CA ARG A 59 29.42 4.21 -1.92
C ARG A 59 28.19 3.42 -2.37
N SER A 60 27.36 3.10 -1.40
CA SER A 60 26.01 2.56 -1.63
C SER A 60 24.99 3.70 -1.57
N PHE A 61 24.19 3.83 -2.63
CA PHE A 61 23.27 4.94 -2.85
C PHE A 61 21.85 4.43 -3.01
N GLY A 62 20.93 4.83 -2.13
CA GLY A 62 19.53 4.48 -2.17
C GLY A 62 18.69 5.47 -2.96
N VAL A 63 17.74 5.01 -3.76
CA VAL A 63 16.74 5.85 -4.41
C VAL A 63 15.36 5.41 -3.96
N ILE A 64 14.65 6.29 -3.27
CA ILE A 64 13.29 6.06 -2.77
C ILE A 64 12.29 7.02 -3.40
N GLY A 65 11.01 6.71 -3.29
CA GLY A 65 9.90 7.52 -3.78
C GLY A 65 8.69 6.67 -4.14
N ARG A 66 7.55 7.33 -4.37
CA ARG A 66 6.28 6.66 -4.73
C ARG A 66 6.33 5.98 -6.09
N ASN A 67 5.33 5.14 -6.39
CA ASN A 67 5.13 4.61 -7.72
C ASN A 67 4.89 5.76 -8.70
N GLY A 68 5.56 5.70 -9.87
CA GLY A 68 5.49 6.77 -10.87
C GLY A 68 6.41 7.96 -10.63
N SER A 69 7.19 8.03 -9.53
CA SER A 69 8.11 9.14 -9.26
C SER A 69 9.31 9.24 -10.22
N GLY A 70 9.54 8.22 -11.08
CA GLY A 70 10.62 8.22 -12.05
C GLY A 70 11.81 7.32 -11.72
N LYS A 71 11.80 6.56 -10.60
CA LYS A 71 12.91 5.69 -10.14
C LYS A 71 13.41 4.71 -11.21
N SER A 72 12.51 3.88 -11.76
CA SER A 72 12.88 2.90 -12.81
C SER A 72 13.33 3.58 -14.11
N THR A 73 12.81 4.78 -14.42
CA THR A 73 13.29 5.60 -15.55
C THR A 73 14.72 6.07 -15.30
N LEU A 74 14.99 6.58 -14.09
CA LEU A 74 16.34 7.00 -13.69
C LEU A 74 17.32 5.83 -13.79
N LEU A 75 16.96 4.66 -13.26
CA LEU A 75 17.80 3.48 -13.25
C LEU A 75 18.10 3.00 -14.70
N LYS A 76 17.09 2.98 -15.58
CA LYS A 76 17.27 2.63 -17.02
C LYS A 76 18.21 3.60 -17.74
N LEU A 77 18.16 4.88 -17.40
CA LEU A 77 19.08 5.87 -17.98
C LEU A 77 20.50 5.70 -17.46
N LEU A 78 20.70 5.43 -16.16
CA LEU A 78 22.01 5.12 -15.57
C LEU A 78 22.61 3.84 -16.18
N ALA A 79 21.78 2.84 -16.49
CA ALA A 79 22.20 1.60 -17.17
C ALA A 79 22.51 1.79 -18.67
N GLY A 80 22.25 2.97 -19.23
CA GLY A 80 22.44 3.21 -20.67
C GLY A 80 21.38 2.56 -21.58
N ILE A 81 20.30 2.00 -21.01
CA ILE A 81 19.21 1.35 -21.76
C ILE A 81 18.40 2.38 -22.56
N GLY A 82 18.36 3.63 -22.07
CA GLY A 82 17.63 4.72 -22.72
C GLY A 82 18.49 5.96 -22.90
N LYS A 83 18.09 6.84 -23.84
CA LYS A 83 18.70 8.16 -24.00
C LYS A 83 17.90 9.20 -23.22
N PRO A 84 18.55 10.12 -22.50
CA PRO A 84 17.86 11.26 -21.87
C PRO A 84 17.24 12.18 -22.94
N SER A 85 16.18 12.89 -22.57
CA SER A 85 15.58 13.97 -23.39
C SER A 85 16.31 15.29 -23.22
N GLY A 86 17.02 15.46 -22.10
CA GLY A 86 17.86 16.61 -21.78
C GLY A 86 18.79 16.30 -20.61
N GLY A 87 19.78 17.13 -20.39
CA GLY A 87 20.79 16.95 -19.36
C GLY A 87 21.88 15.94 -19.73
N THR A 88 22.72 15.59 -18.76
CA THR A 88 23.88 14.69 -18.97
C THR A 88 23.99 13.66 -17.86
N ILE A 89 24.47 12.46 -18.23
CA ILE A 89 24.82 11.37 -17.31
C ILE A 89 26.25 10.93 -17.63
N ARG A 90 27.04 10.75 -16.58
CA ARG A 90 28.32 10.07 -16.62
C ARG A 90 28.34 8.94 -15.61
N VAL A 91 28.70 7.74 -16.02
CA VAL A 91 28.94 6.60 -15.16
C VAL A 91 30.35 6.09 -15.44
N ALA A 92 31.17 5.99 -14.41
CA ALA A 92 32.57 5.56 -14.54
C ALA A 92 32.69 4.05 -14.37
N GLY A 93 33.43 3.39 -15.28
CA GLY A 93 33.72 1.96 -15.19
C GLY A 93 32.62 1.06 -15.81
N ARG A 94 32.67 -0.23 -15.47
CA ARG A 94 31.73 -1.25 -15.95
C ARG A 94 30.45 -1.21 -15.13
N VAL A 95 29.31 -1.09 -15.81
CA VAL A 95 27.99 -1.10 -15.18
C VAL A 95 27.34 -2.47 -15.36
N SER A 96 26.81 -3.03 -14.28
CA SER A 96 25.85 -4.15 -14.32
C SER A 96 24.52 -3.72 -13.73
N ALA A 97 23.43 -4.07 -14.42
CA ALA A 97 22.10 -3.63 -14.02
C ALA A 97 21.18 -4.83 -13.79
N LEU A 98 20.64 -4.92 -12.58
CA LEU A 98 19.63 -5.89 -12.15
C LEU A 98 18.23 -5.29 -12.30
N ILE A 99 17.92 -4.69 -13.46
CA ILE A 99 16.65 -3.97 -13.71
C ILE A 99 15.57 -4.92 -14.21
N GLU A 100 15.95 -5.81 -15.11
CA GLU A 100 15.08 -6.84 -15.68
C GLU A 100 15.89 -8.14 -15.65
N LEU A 101 15.86 -8.85 -14.53
CA LEU A 101 16.62 -10.10 -14.37
C LEU A 101 16.25 -11.09 -15.47
N GLY A 102 17.29 -11.56 -16.19
CA GLY A 102 17.09 -12.41 -17.37
C GLY A 102 16.72 -11.66 -18.64
N ALA A 103 16.67 -10.31 -18.64
CA ALA A 103 16.56 -9.57 -19.90
C ALA A 103 17.71 -10.00 -20.83
N GLY A 104 17.36 -10.50 -22.02
CA GLY A 104 18.30 -11.08 -22.96
C GLY A 104 18.46 -12.60 -22.86
N PHE A 105 17.77 -13.29 -21.93
CA PHE A 105 17.68 -14.74 -21.98
C PHE A 105 16.77 -15.18 -23.12
N HIS A 106 17.27 -16.13 -23.90
CA HIS A 106 16.50 -16.73 -24.96
C HIS A 106 15.78 -17.98 -24.47
N PRO A 107 14.44 -18.04 -24.51
CA PRO A 107 13.67 -19.12 -23.89
C PRO A 107 13.99 -20.52 -24.44
N GLU A 108 14.30 -20.61 -25.71
CA GLU A 108 14.46 -21.88 -26.45
C GLU A 108 15.83 -22.55 -26.27
N ILE A 109 16.82 -21.83 -25.72
CA ILE A 109 18.17 -22.37 -25.52
C ILE A 109 18.43 -22.68 -24.04
N SER A 110 19.46 -23.47 -23.76
CA SER A 110 19.83 -23.92 -22.42
C SER A 110 20.21 -22.76 -21.47
N GLY A 111 20.13 -23.00 -20.16
CA GLY A 111 20.68 -22.07 -19.17
C GLY A 111 22.17 -21.82 -19.39
N ARG A 112 22.94 -22.84 -19.75
CA ARG A 112 24.37 -22.75 -20.10
C ARG A 112 24.62 -21.72 -21.19
N GLU A 113 23.95 -21.84 -22.33
CA GLU A 113 24.10 -20.91 -23.45
C GLU A 113 23.64 -19.49 -23.05
N ASN A 114 22.58 -19.37 -22.30
CA ASN A 114 22.11 -18.09 -21.77
C ASN A 114 23.13 -17.42 -20.84
N VAL A 115 23.84 -18.16 -20.00
CA VAL A 115 24.96 -17.62 -19.18
C VAL A 115 26.04 -17.01 -20.08
N PHE A 116 26.43 -17.71 -21.17
CA PHE A 116 27.43 -17.18 -22.11
C PHE A 116 26.91 -15.93 -22.83
N ILE A 117 25.70 -15.96 -23.36
CA ILE A 117 25.12 -14.84 -24.11
C ILE A 117 25.00 -13.62 -23.18
N ASN A 118 24.43 -13.79 -22.01
CA ASN A 118 24.21 -12.68 -21.05
C ASN A 118 25.54 -12.13 -20.52
N GLY A 119 26.52 -13.01 -20.22
CA GLY A 119 27.85 -12.59 -19.80
C GLY A 119 28.57 -11.76 -20.87
N LEU A 120 28.44 -12.16 -22.17
CA LEU A 120 28.96 -11.37 -23.29
C LEU A 120 28.29 -10.02 -23.43
N MET A 121 26.95 -9.95 -23.26
CA MET A 121 26.20 -8.70 -23.29
C MET A 121 26.61 -7.76 -22.16
N LEU A 122 26.97 -8.31 -20.99
CA LEU A 122 27.49 -7.57 -19.84
C LEU A 122 29.00 -7.23 -19.96
N GLY A 123 29.61 -7.53 -21.07
CA GLY A 123 30.98 -7.12 -21.43
C GLY A 123 32.09 -8.07 -20.93
N LEU A 124 31.78 -9.31 -20.56
CA LEU A 124 32.78 -10.35 -20.30
C LEU A 124 33.22 -11.01 -21.60
N SER A 125 34.46 -11.40 -21.68
CA SER A 125 34.95 -12.31 -22.74
C SER A 125 34.47 -13.74 -22.49
N ARG A 126 34.40 -14.54 -23.55
CA ARG A 126 34.03 -15.97 -23.43
C ARG A 126 34.95 -16.77 -22.49
N LYS A 127 36.23 -16.38 -22.40
CA LYS A 127 37.20 -16.98 -21.50
C LYS A 127 36.88 -16.65 -20.04
N GLU A 128 36.55 -15.39 -19.73
CA GLU A 128 36.18 -14.96 -18.38
C GLU A 128 34.88 -15.62 -17.91
N ILE A 129 33.90 -15.76 -18.82
CA ILE A 129 32.64 -16.46 -18.51
C ILE A 129 32.94 -17.92 -18.18
N GLY A 130 33.75 -18.61 -19.00
CA GLY A 130 34.14 -20.00 -18.76
C GLY A 130 34.83 -20.22 -17.44
N GLN A 131 35.67 -19.28 -17.01
CA GLN A 131 36.35 -19.34 -15.68
C GLN A 131 35.40 -19.16 -14.48
N ARG A 132 34.27 -18.47 -14.66
CA ARG A 132 33.29 -18.16 -13.64
C ARG A 132 32.04 -19.04 -13.72
N PHE A 133 31.93 -19.86 -14.74
CA PHE A 133 30.73 -20.61 -15.10
C PHE A 133 30.24 -21.48 -13.93
N ASP A 134 31.10 -22.29 -13.34
CA ASP A 134 30.75 -23.21 -12.27
C ASP A 134 30.31 -22.42 -11.00
N ALA A 135 30.97 -21.30 -10.73
CA ALA A 135 30.57 -20.42 -9.62
C ALA A 135 29.20 -19.78 -9.85
N ILE A 136 28.90 -19.37 -11.09
CA ILE A 136 27.58 -18.81 -11.48
C ILE A 136 26.49 -19.86 -11.27
N VAL A 137 26.72 -21.09 -11.77
CA VAL A 137 25.74 -22.17 -11.69
C VAL A 137 25.47 -22.59 -10.24
N SER A 138 26.55 -22.75 -9.46
CA SER A 138 26.47 -23.11 -8.04
C SER A 138 25.83 -22.01 -7.18
N PHE A 139 26.10 -20.75 -7.49
CA PHE A 139 25.43 -19.65 -6.81
C PHE A 139 23.91 -19.68 -7.07
N ALA A 140 23.51 -19.93 -8.32
CA ALA A 140 22.11 -20.05 -8.71
C ALA A 140 21.42 -21.32 -8.14
N GLY A 141 22.19 -22.37 -7.79
CA GLY A 141 21.69 -23.68 -7.38
C GLY A 141 20.96 -24.38 -8.53
N LEU A 142 21.56 -24.38 -9.73
CA LEU A 142 20.94 -24.88 -10.96
C LEU A 142 21.78 -25.95 -11.66
N GLU A 143 22.65 -26.64 -10.91
CA GLU A 143 23.55 -27.66 -11.45
C GLU A 143 22.81 -28.74 -12.28
N ASP A 144 21.67 -29.22 -11.78
CA ASP A 144 20.88 -30.26 -12.43
C ASP A 144 20.03 -29.76 -13.60
N PHE A 145 19.84 -28.45 -13.72
CA PHE A 145 18.95 -27.82 -14.70
C PHE A 145 19.65 -26.99 -15.75
N ILE A 146 20.95 -26.75 -15.61
CA ILE A 146 21.67 -25.77 -16.42
C ILE A 146 21.68 -26.09 -17.93
N ASP A 147 21.56 -27.34 -18.29
CA ASP A 147 21.54 -27.81 -19.69
C ASP A 147 20.10 -27.89 -20.27
N ALA A 148 19.07 -27.67 -19.44
CA ALA A 148 17.69 -27.59 -19.90
C ALA A 148 17.36 -26.22 -20.52
N PRO A 149 16.41 -26.15 -21.50
CA PRO A 149 15.93 -24.88 -22.03
C PRO A 149 15.30 -24.00 -20.97
N VAL A 150 15.63 -22.70 -21.00
CA VAL A 150 15.18 -21.74 -19.96
C VAL A 150 13.66 -21.58 -19.89
N LYS A 151 12.93 -21.87 -20.98
CA LYS A 151 11.45 -21.89 -20.96
C LYS A 151 10.86 -22.91 -19.98
N THR A 152 11.63 -23.90 -19.53
CA THR A 152 11.22 -24.91 -18.57
C THR A 152 11.49 -24.51 -17.12
N TYR A 153 12.17 -23.38 -16.90
CA TYR A 153 12.51 -22.87 -15.59
C TYR A 153 11.28 -22.27 -14.90
N SER A 154 11.21 -22.43 -13.58
CA SER A 154 10.31 -21.62 -12.79
C SER A 154 10.76 -20.14 -12.80
N SER A 155 9.86 -19.21 -12.48
CA SER A 155 10.22 -17.78 -12.36
C SER A 155 11.38 -17.56 -11.37
N GLY A 156 11.41 -18.30 -10.24
CA GLY A 156 12.52 -18.24 -9.29
C GLY A 156 13.84 -18.74 -9.87
N MET A 157 13.87 -19.87 -10.60
CA MET A 157 15.07 -20.37 -11.27
C MET A 157 15.61 -19.38 -12.31
N TYR A 158 14.71 -18.82 -13.10
CA TYR A 158 15.02 -17.81 -14.10
C TYR A 158 15.71 -16.58 -13.49
N MET A 159 15.14 -16.07 -12.42
CA MET A 159 15.66 -14.88 -11.73
C MET A 159 16.96 -15.18 -10.98
N ARG A 160 17.09 -16.36 -10.36
CA ARG A 160 18.33 -16.79 -9.69
C ARG A 160 19.50 -16.87 -10.68
N LEU A 161 19.26 -17.40 -11.87
CA LEU A 161 20.29 -17.46 -12.91
C LEU A 161 20.68 -16.05 -13.38
N GLY A 162 19.72 -15.17 -13.66
CA GLY A 162 19.97 -13.79 -14.09
C GLY A 162 20.76 -13.01 -13.05
N PHE A 163 20.41 -13.13 -11.77
CA PHE A 163 21.13 -12.52 -10.67
C PHE A 163 22.58 -13.06 -10.55
N ALA A 164 22.74 -14.39 -10.63
CA ALA A 164 24.05 -15.01 -10.56
C ALA A 164 24.99 -14.51 -11.67
N VAL A 165 24.51 -14.43 -12.91
CA VAL A 165 25.30 -13.91 -14.02
C VAL A 165 25.70 -12.45 -13.76
N ALA A 166 24.73 -11.59 -13.45
CA ALA A 166 24.97 -10.15 -13.28
C ALA A 166 25.91 -9.81 -12.13
N THR A 167 25.89 -10.60 -11.05
CA THR A 167 26.79 -10.38 -9.90
C THR A 167 28.20 -10.93 -10.13
N HIS A 168 28.38 -11.97 -10.96
CA HIS A 168 29.69 -12.53 -11.27
C HIS A 168 30.45 -11.76 -12.37
N VAL A 169 29.85 -10.71 -12.94
CA VAL A 169 30.56 -9.79 -13.87
C VAL A 169 31.63 -8.97 -13.16
N ASP A 170 31.56 -8.82 -11.83
CA ASP A 170 32.40 -7.95 -11.00
C ASP A 170 32.42 -6.49 -11.51
N PRO A 171 31.25 -5.82 -11.54
CA PRO A 171 31.12 -4.47 -12.05
C PRO A 171 31.73 -3.42 -11.11
N ASP A 172 32.07 -2.25 -11.66
CA ASP A 172 32.46 -1.08 -10.88
C ASP A 172 31.23 -0.37 -10.27
N VAL A 173 30.10 -0.42 -11.00
CA VAL A 173 28.81 0.12 -10.58
C VAL A 173 27.73 -0.96 -10.76
N LEU A 174 27.06 -1.34 -9.67
CA LEU A 174 25.93 -2.25 -9.65
C LEU A 174 24.63 -1.46 -9.47
N LEU A 175 23.73 -1.59 -10.42
CA LEU A 175 22.38 -0.97 -10.36
C LEU A 175 21.35 -2.04 -10.01
N VAL A 176 20.58 -1.82 -8.97
CA VAL A 176 19.63 -2.80 -8.43
C VAL A 176 18.24 -2.18 -8.39
N ASP A 177 17.27 -2.79 -9.06
CA ASP A 177 15.84 -2.45 -8.98
C ASP A 177 15.16 -3.48 -8.06
N GLU A 178 14.20 -3.11 -7.29
CA GLU A 178 13.30 -3.87 -6.40
C GLU A 178 13.45 -5.41 -6.29
N VAL A 179 14.30 -5.99 -7.10
CA VAL A 179 14.46 -7.42 -7.36
C VAL A 179 15.16 -8.19 -6.21
N LEU A 180 15.36 -7.54 -5.04
CA LEU A 180 15.99 -8.19 -3.89
C LEU A 180 15.12 -9.24 -3.20
N ALA A 181 13.83 -9.21 -3.42
CA ALA A 181 12.86 -10.16 -2.87
C ALA A 181 12.56 -11.33 -3.85
N VAL A 182 13.55 -11.74 -4.66
CA VAL A 182 13.38 -12.76 -5.69
C VAL A 182 13.86 -14.12 -5.21
N GLY A 183 12.99 -15.11 -5.30
CA GLY A 183 13.28 -16.48 -4.92
C GLY A 183 12.77 -16.82 -3.51
N ASP A 184 13.41 -17.77 -2.88
CA ASP A 184 13.17 -18.14 -1.50
C ASP A 184 13.97 -17.24 -0.52
N GLU A 185 13.65 -17.34 0.76
CA GLU A 185 14.31 -16.57 1.82
C GLU A 185 15.83 -16.84 1.85
N ALA A 186 16.25 -18.09 1.59
CA ALA A 186 17.66 -18.47 1.56
C ALA A 186 18.41 -17.77 0.43
N PHE A 187 17.78 -17.60 -0.74
CA PHE A 187 18.38 -16.86 -1.84
C PHE A 187 18.42 -15.35 -1.60
N THR A 188 17.41 -14.81 -0.95
CA THR A 188 17.39 -13.40 -0.51
C THR A 188 18.59 -13.09 0.40
N HIS A 189 18.91 -13.97 1.35
CA HIS A 189 20.11 -13.84 2.19
C HIS A 189 21.40 -13.86 1.37
N LYS A 190 21.55 -14.77 0.38
CA LYS A 190 22.69 -14.78 -0.54
C LYS A 190 22.84 -13.48 -1.32
N CYS A 191 21.73 -12.88 -1.74
CA CYS A 191 21.74 -11.57 -2.42
C CYS A 191 22.27 -10.47 -1.50
N LEU A 192 21.79 -10.39 -0.26
CA LEU A 192 22.23 -9.40 0.73
C LEU A 192 23.72 -9.57 1.07
N ASP A 193 24.20 -10.80 1.24
CA ASP A 193 25.62 -11.10 1.48
C ASP A 193 26.48 -10.67 0.29
N THR A 194 25.97 -10.85 -0.94
CA THR A 194 26.65 -10.40 -2.16
C THR A 194 26.80 -8.88 -2.17
N PHE A 195 25.74 -8.12 -1.83
CA PHE A 195 25.83 -6.65 -1.73
C PHE A 195 26.80 -6.20 -0.66
N ALA A 196 26.78 -6.83 0.52
CA ALA A 196 27.76 -6.55 1.57
C ALA A 196 29.19 -6.84 1.08
N ALA A 197 29.41 -7.89 0.27
CA ALA A 197 30.70 -8.19 -0.33
C ALA A 197 31.12 -7.14 -1.37
N PHE A 198 30.22 -6.67 -2.22
CA PHE A 198 30.48 -5.58 -3.17
C PHE A 198 30.91 -4.30 -2.45
N ARG A 199 30.18 -3.92 -1.41
CA ARG A 199 30.51 -2.76 -0.57
C ARG A 199 31.89 -2.88 0.06
N ARG A 200 32.23 -4.03 0.65
CA ARG A 200 33.57 -4.29 1.23
C ARG A 200 34.70 -4.21 0.20
N ARG A 201 34.43 -4.51 -1.07
CA ARG A 201 35.39 -4.38 -2.16
C ARG A 201 35.49 -2.97 -2.74
N GLY A 202 34.77 -1.99 -2.16
CA GLY A 202 34.76 -0.61 -2.62
C GLY A 202 34.03 -0.42 -3.97
N ARG A 203 33.09 -1.32 -4.31
CA ARG A 203 32.25 -1.17 -5.51
C ARG A 203 31.08 -0.24 -5.21
N THR A 204 30.64 0.51 -6.21
CA THR A 204 29.50 1.40 -6.10
C THR A 204 28.21 0.63 -6.31
N VAL A 205 27.22 0.82 -5.43
CA VAL A 205 25.91 0.18 -5.54
C VAL A 205 24.83 1.25 -5.57
N VAL A 206 23.93 1.21 -6.55
CA VAL A 206 22.71 2.02 -6.57
C VAL A 206 21.52 1.10 -6.36
N LEU A 207 20.79 1.31 -5.28
CA LEU A 207 19.65 0.52 -4.87
C LEU A 207 18.36 1.31 -5.04
N VAL A 208 17.47 0.86 -5.91
CA VAL A 208 16.09 1.34 -6.00
C VAL A 208 15.19 0.33 -5.33
N THR A 209 14.47 0.72 -4.28
CA THR A 209 13.62 -0.20 -3.53
C THR A 209 12.48 0.53 -2.84
N HIS A 210 11.39 -0.20 -2.58
CA HIS A 210 10.32 0.23 -1.67
C HIS A 210 10.60 -0.17 -0.21
N SER A 211 11.57 -1.05 0.05
CA SER A 211 11.97 -1.42 1.39
C SER A 211 12.88 -0.34 1.99
N LEU A 212 12.27 0.55 2.77
CA LEU A 212 12.98 1.64 3.44
C LEU A 212 14.04 1.13 4.42
N ASP A 213 13.81 -0.02 5.04
CA ASP A 213 14.75 -0.65 5.98
C ASP A 213 16.03 -1.12 5.28
N LEU A 214 15.94 -1.54 4.01
CA LEU A 214 17.14 -1.87 3.22
C LEU A 214 17.96 -0.61 2.93
N VAL A 215 17.30 0.52 2.65
CA VAL A 215 18.00 1.78 2.41
C VAL A 215 18.71 2.25 3.67
N ASP A 216 18.05 2.19 4.82
CA ASP A 216 18.62 2.58 6.12
C ASP A 216 19.83 1.71 6.52
N ARG A 217 19.76 0.40 6.25
CA ARG A 217 20.79 -0.57 6.63
C ARG A 217 21.97 -0.66 5.67
N PHE A 218 21.76 -0.48 4.37
CA PHE A 218 22.75 -0.79 3.34
C PHE A 218 23.28 0.43 2.58
N CYS A 219 22.61 1.58 2.64
CA CYS A 219 23.03 2.76 1.89
C CYS A 219 23.85 3.73 2.76
N ASP A 220 24.82 4.38 2.14
CA ASP A 220 25.63 5.45 2.75
C ASP A 220 24.99 6.82 2.50
N GLU A 221 24.15 6.91 1.48
CA GLU A 221 23.42 8.11 1.08
C GLU A 221 22.11 7.70 0.39
N ALA A 222 21.07 8.51 0.53
CA ALA A 222 19.77 8.30 -0.11
C ALA A 222 19.28 9.52 -0.85
N LEU A 223 18.52 9.28 -1.93
CA LEU A 223 17.81 10.26 -2.75
C LEU A 223 16.32 9.98 -2.70
N TRP A 224 15.53 10.96 -2.33
CA TRP A 224 14.08 10.90 -2.47
C TRP A 224 13.66 11.58 -3.78
N LEU A 225 13.08 10.78 -4.67
CA LEU A 225 12.54 11.21 -5.96
C LEU A 225 11.01 11.30 -5.85
N ASP A 226 10.46 12.47 -6.19
CA ASP A 226 9.04 12.72 -6.18
C ASP A 226 8.60 13.46 -7.44
N ASP A 227 7.61 12.93 -8.16
CA ASP A 227 7.08 13.48 -9.43
C ASP A 227 8.18 13.92 -10.43
N GLY A 228 9.24 13.11 -10.56
CA GLY A 228 10.35 13.35 -11.46
C GLY A 228 11.35 14.42 -11.00
N LEU A 229 11.28 14.87 -9.76
CA LEU A 229 12.17 15.86 -9.14
C LEU A 229 12.88 15.27 -7.93
N VAL A 230 14.08 15.80 -7.61
CA VAL A 230 14.77 15.50 -6.36
C VAL A 230 14.08 16.28 -5.24
N ARG A 231 13.47 15.56 -4.29
CA ARG A 231 12.84 16.15 -3.11
C ARG A 231 13.84 16.41 -2.00
N ALA A 232 14.69 15.41 -1.74
CA ALA A 232 15.75 15.50 -0.76
C ALA A 232 16.88 14.49 -1.09
N GLN A 233 18.09 14.76 -0.60
CA GLN A 233 19.26 13.88 -0.71
C GLN A 233 20.12 14.03 0.54
N GLY A 234 20.70 12.94 1.03
CA GLY A 234 21.60 12.95 2.18
C GLY A 234 21.61 11.69 3.00
N ASP A 235 21.70 11.82 4.31
CA ASP A 235 21.71 10.70 5.26
C ASP A 235 20.47 9.80 5.11
N PRO A 236 20.63 8.47 4.95
CA PRO A 236 19.53 7.57 4.66
C PRO A 236 18.41 7.61 5.70
N ARG A 237 18.73 7.62 7.00
CA ARG A 237 17.75 7.63 8.08
C ARG A 237 16.88 8.88 8.01
N ARG A 238 17.54 10.03 7.88
CA ARG A 238 16.84 11.30 7.76
C ARG A 238 15.90 11.32 6.55
N ILE A 239 16.38 10.87 5.38
CA ILE A 239 15.59 10.85 4.15
C ILE A 239 14.41 9.87 4.25
N VAL A 240 14.63 8.70 4.86
CA VAL A 240 13.58 7.71 5.11
C VAL A 240 12.51 8.27 6.06
N ASP A 241 12.91 8.94 7.14
CA ASP A 241 11.96 9.53 8.09
C ASP A 241 11.16 10.69 7.46
N GLU A 242 11.81 11.58 6.71
CA GLU A 242 11.12 12.64 5.96
C GLU A 242 10.11 12.06 4.95
N TYR A 243 10.48 10.98 4.26
CA TYR A 243 9.60 10.28 3.32
C TYR A 243 8.40 9.62 4.02
N ARG A 244 8.61 8.92 5.15
CA ARG A 244 7.54 8.32 5.96
C ARG A 244 6.51 9.36 6.42
N LEU A 245 7.00 10.50 6.89
CA LEU A 245 6.14 11.62 7.31
C LEU A 245 5.32 12.20 6.14
N ASP A 246 5.92 12.33 4.95
CA ASP A 246 5.20 12.82 3.77
C ASP A 246 4.12 11.82 3.32
N VAL A 247 4.44 10.51 3.28
CA VAL A 247 3.48 9.47 2.95
C VAL A 247 2.29 9.50 3.91
N ALA A 248 2.54 9.54 5.23
CA ALA A 248 1.49 9.62 6.25
C ALA A 248 0.60 10.86 6.06
N ARG A 249 1.19 12.02 5.74
CA ARG A 249 0.42 13.26 5.49
C ARG A 249 -0.49 13.16 4.25
N VAL A 250 -0.02 12.52 3.20
CA VAL A 250 -0.83 12.36 1.97
C VAL A 250 -1.93 11.36 2.19
N GLU A 251 -1.63 10.20 2.80
CA GLU A 251 -2.65 9.20 3.17
C GLU A 251 -3.74 9.81 4.06
N ASN A 252 -3.35 10.61 5.06
CA ASN A 252 -4.30 11.30 5.93
C ASN A 252 -5.23 12.23 5.14
N ARG A 253 -4.69 13.01 4.16
CA ARG A 253 -5.51 13.87 3.29
C ARG A 253 -6.47 13.08 2.41
N GLU A 254 -5.99 11.99 1.80
CA GLU A 254 -6.79 11.14 0.91
C GLU A 254 -7.94 10.47 1.68
N LEU A 255 -7.68 9.95 2.88
CA LEU A 255 -8.71 9.37 3.74
C LEU A 255 -9.72 10.43 4.21
N ALA A 256 -9.26 11.61 4.62
CA ALA A 256 -10.15 12.70 5.03
C ALA A 256 -11.06 13.16 3.88
N GLN A 257 -10.52 13.30 2.66
CA GLN A 257 -11.31 13.62 1.46
C GLN A 257 -12.30 12.50 1.10
N GLY A 258 -11.87 11.23 1.22
CA GLY A 258 -12.72 10.06 1.02
C GLY A 258 -13.91 10.06 1.98
N ASN A 259 -13.68 10.31 3.27
CA ASN A 259 -14.71 10.41 4.30
C ASN A 259 -15.70 11.54 3.99
N GLN A 260 -15.20 12.72 3.61
CA GLN A 260 -16.06 13.84 3.23
C GLN A 260 -16.93 13.50 2.01
N SER A 261 -16.34 12.90 0.97
CA SER A 261 -17.08 12.48 -0.23
C SER A 261 -18.11 11.40 0.07
N ALA A 262 -17.88 10.50 1.01
CA ALA A 262 -18.84 9.51 1.46
C ALA A 262 -20.04 10.17 2.16
N LEU A 263 -19.80 11.15 3.02
CA LEU A 263 -20.84 11.93 3.70
C LEU A 263 -21.70 12.71 2.71
N GLU A 264 -21.09 13.37 1.71
CA GLU A 264 -21.79 14.13 0.65
C GLU A 264 -22.70 13.20 -0.19
N ARG A 265 -22.22 12.03 -0.63
CA ARG A 265 -23.00 11.04 -1.37
C ARG A 265 -24.22 10.56 -0.58
N VAL A 266 -24.06 10.30 0.71
CA VAL A 266 -25.16 9.86 1.57
C VAL A 266 -26.17 10.98 1.80
N ALA A 267 -25.72 12.24 1.94
CA ALA A 267 -26.61 13.40 2.05
C ALA A 267 -27.44 13.62 0.77
N GLU A 268 -26.87 13.42 -0.42
CA GLU A 268 -27.57 13.55 -1.71
C GLU A 268 -28.54 12.39 -1.97
N SER A 269 -28.28 11.20 -1.45
CA SER A 269 -29.11 9.99 -1.66
C SER A 269 -30.27 9.87 -0.67
N ALA A 270 -30.39 10.75 0.33
CA ALA A 270 -31.50 10.74 1.24
C ALA A 270 -32.81 11.12 0.51
N PRO A 271 -33.87 10.28 0.54
CA PRO A 271 -35.14 10.62 -0.08
C PRO A 271 -35.72 11.86 0.59
N PRO A 272 -36.49 12.73 -0.18
CA PRO A 272 -37.15 13.86 0.43
C PRO A 272 -38.08 13.37 1.55
N GLN A 273 -37.99 13.97 2.72
CA GLN A 273 -38.83 13.65 3.87
C GLN A 273 -40.30 13.85 3.49
N GLU A 274 -41.03 12.73 3.33
CA GLU A 274 -42.49 12.80 3.46
C GLU A 274 -42.85 13.14 4.90
N ALA A 275 -43.62 14.19 5.09
CA ALA A 275 -44.15 14.58 6.39
C ALA A 275 -44.89 13.39 7.04
N PRO A 276 -44.74 13.14 8.32
CA PRO A 276 -45.38 12.01 8.99
C PRO A 276 -46.90 12.12 8.87
N ALA A 277 -47.50 11.09 8.26
CA ALA A 277 -48.96 10.93 8.28
C ALA A 277 -49.46 10.81 9.69
N PRO A 278 -50.60 11.45 10.06
CA PRO A 278 -51.13 11.42 11.42
C PRO A 278 -51.45 9.96 11.83
N ALA A 279 -51.04 9.62 13.03
CA ALA A 279 -51.23 8.32 13.64
C ALA A 279 -52.71 7.92 13.71
N PRO A 280 -53.08 6.66 13.32
CA PRO A 280 -54.42 6.18 13.55
C PRO A 280 -54.68 5.98 15.04
N THR A 281 -55.76 6.57 15.53
CA THR A 281 -56.29 6.49 16.89
C THR A 281 -56.57 5.02 17.24
N ALA A 282 -55.97 4.56 18.34
CA ALA A 282 -56.17 3.22 18.84
C ALA A 282 -57.58 3.08 19.44
N ALA A 283 -58.36 2.08 18.96
CA ALA A 283 -59.52 1.55 19.62
C ALA A 283 -59.17 0.29 20.44
N PRO A 284 -59.73 0.08 21.63
CA PRO A 284 -59.35 -1.01 22.49
C PRO A 284 -60.01 -2.32 22.06
N SER A 285 -59.22 -3.39 21.87
CA SER A 285 -59.75 -4.75 21.69
C SER A 285 -59.55 -5.59 22.94
N THR A 286 -60.70 -6.02 23.39
CA THR A 286 -60.94 -6.91 24.51
C THR A 286 -60.43 -8.32 24.29
N HIS A 287 -60.00 -8.97 25.36
CA HIS A 287 -59.65 -10.35 25.54
C HIS A 287 -60.68 -11.37 25.05
N SER A 288 -60.25 -12.52 24.52
CA SER A 288 -60.74 -13.83 24.97
C SER A 288 -59.78 -14.97 24.61
N SER A 289 -59.59 -15.77 25.63
CA SER A 289 -58.87 -17.02 25.71
C SER A 289 -59.56 -18.16 24.92
N SER A 290 -58.81 -19.10 24.41
CA SER A 290 -58.95 -20.53 24.72
C SER A 290 -58.13 -21.37 23.74
N GLY A 291 -57.45 -22.32 24.27
CA GLY A 291 -56.46 -23.18 23.69
C GLY A 291 -56.99 -24.27 22.78
N GLU A 292 -56.08 -24.85 22.04
CA GLU A 292 -56.08 -26.30 21.79
C GLU A 292 -54.66 -26.71 21.27
N VAL A 293 -54.07 -27.69 21.94
CA VAL A 293 -52.80 -28.31 21.56
C VAL A 293 -53.14 -29.42 20.56
N VAL A 294 -52.59 -29.37 19.34
CA VAL A 294 -52.55 -30.50 18.43
C VAL A 294 -51.09 -30.85 18.18
N ILE A 295 -50.70 -32.02 18.65
CA ILE A 295 -49.40 -32.66 18.40
C ILE A 295 -49.55 -33.50 17.11
N GLY A 296 -48.64 -33.28 16.16
CA GLY A 296 -48.42 -34.21 15.06
C GLY A 296 -48.24 -33.56 13.69
N GLY A 297 -47.03 -33.51 13.25
CA GLY A 297 -46.62 -33.15 11.89
C GLY A 297 -45.11 -33.17 11.76
N GLU A 298 -44.58 -34.04 10.90
CA GLU A 298 -43.16 -34.20 10.57
C GLU A 298 -42.52 -32.83 10.23
N PRO A 299 -41.23 -32.66 10.58
CA PRO A 299 -40.52 -31.42 10.22
C PRO A 299 -40.26 -31.42 8.72
N PRO A 300 -40.50 -30.29 8.02
CA PRO A 300 -40.09 -30.14 6.64
C PRO A 300 -38.56 -30.17 6.55
N SER A 301 -38.04 -30.83 5.52
CA SER A 301 -36.63 -30.83 5.12
C SER A 301 -36.11 -29.36 5.02
N PRO A 302 -34.88 -29.09 5.44
CA PRO A 302 -34.32 -27.76 5.24
C PRO A 302 -34.09 -27.52 3.75
N GLU A 303 -34.90 -26.66 3.15
CA GLU A 303 -34.56 -26.05 1.88
C GLU A 303 -33.24 -25.33 2.08
N ALA A 304 -32.25 -25.65 1.23
CA ALA A 304 -30.96 -24.98 1.18
C ALA A 304 -31.19 -23.47 0.96
N VAL A 305 -30.96 -22.69 1.99
CA VAL A 305 -30.78 -21.27 1.88
C VAL A 305 -29.50 -21.08 1.04
N PRO A 306 -29.51 -20.39 -0.09
CA PRO A 306 -28.28 -20.12 -0.82
C PRO A 306 -27.32 -19.39 0.14
N GLU A 307 -26.14 -19.98 0.37
CA GLU A 307 -25.02 -19.29 1.00
C GLU A 307 -24.71 -18.08 0.14
N SER A 308 -25.20 -16.90 0.54
CA SER A 308 -24.73 -15.65 0.00
C SER A 308 -23.24 -15.54 0.35
N GLU A 309 -22.38 -15.44 -0.66
CA GLU A 309 -20.99 -15.06 -0.48
C GLU A 309 -20.94 -13.87 0.50
N PRO A 310 -19.96 -13.85 1.46
CA PRO A 310 -19.85 -12.74 2.39
C PRO A 310 -19.69 -11.45 1.57
N GLU A 311 -20.68 -10.58 1.64
CA GLU A 311 -20.63 -9.26 1.01
C GLU A 311 -19.35 -8.57 1.50
N ASP A 312 -18.50 -8.19 0.56
CA ASP A 312 -17.32 -7.34 0.80
C ASP A 312 -17.83 -6.04 1.45
N LEU A 313 -17.71 -5.94 2.75
CA LEU A 313 -18.25 -4.82 3.55
C LEU A 313 -17.55 -3.47 3.24
N PHE A 314 -16.42 -3.50 2.51
CA PHE A 314 -15.89 -2.28 1.87
C PHE A 314 -16.70 -1.86 0.64
N LYS A 315 -17.49 -2.77 0.07
CA LYS A 315 -18.54 -2.52 -0.94
C LYS A 315 -19.93 -2.55 -0.35
N ALA A 316 -20.13 -2.96 0.92
CA ALA A 316 -21.41 -2.89 1.60
C ALA A 316 -21.82 -1.42 1.74
N THR A 317 -23.07 -1.16 1.50
CA THR A 317 -23.69 0.15 1.46
C THR A 317 -23.32 1.00 2.68
N GLU A 318 -22.40 1.95 2.47
CA GLU A 318 -22.25 3.12 3.32
C GLU A 318 -23.65 3.73 3.47
N GLY A 319 -24.06 4.08 4.69
CA GLY A 319 -25.43 4.51 4.91
C GLY A 319 -25.60 5.44 6.09
N ARG A 320 -26.62 6.26 6.02
CA ARG A 320 -27.06 7.11 7.13
C ARG A 320 -28.57 7.04 7.25
N TRP A 321 -29.10 6.67 8.43
CA TRP A 321 -30.54 6.58 8.70
C TRP A 321 -30.86 6.89 10.14
N GLY A 322 -32.13 7.13 10.45
CA GLY A 322 -32.66 7.43 11.76
C GLY A 322 -33.81 8.44 11.70
N SER A 323 -34.45 8.71 12.84
CA SER A 323 -35.59 9.63 12.92
C SER A 323 -35.22 11.11 12.79
N ARG A 324 -33.93 11.45 12.92
CA ARG A 324 -33.40 12.83 12.87
C ARG A 324 -33.86 13.76 13.99
N GLU A 325 -34.45 13.26 15.02
CA GLU A 325 -34.74 14.06 16.22
C GLU A 325 -33.46 14.55 16.92
N ALA A 326 -32.38 13.75 16.82
CA ALA A 326 -31.01 14.17 17.07
C ALA A 326 -30.16 13.86 15.81
N GLU A 327 -29.30 14.79 15.40
CA GLU A 327 -28.45 14.65 14.22
C GLU A 327 -26.98 14.77 14.58
N ILE A 328 -26.16 13.87 14.02
CA ILE A 328 -24.71 13.96 14.05
C ILE A 328 -24.28 14.94 12.97
N THR A 329 -23.77 16.10 13.37
CA THR A 329 -23.40 17.19 12.45
C THR A 329 -21.93 17.19 12.09
N SER A 330 -21.05 16.65 12.95
CA SER A 330 -19.64 16.42 12.62
C SER A 330 -19.06 15.24 13.38
N VAL A 331 -18.08 14.57 12.78
CA VAL A 331 -17.29 13.51 13.40
C VAL A 331 -15.82 13.73 13.01
N GLU A 332 -14.96 13.78 14.00
CA GLU A 332 -13.53 13.94 13.84
C GLU A 332 -12.79 12.84 14.58
N LEU A 333 -11.85 12.18 13.91
CA LEU A 333 -10.88 11.29 14.52
C LEU A 333 -9.66 12.10 14.95
N LEU A 334 -9.18 11.87 16.16
CA LEU A 334 -8.07 12.61 16.75
C LEU A 334 -6.91 11.66 17.07
N GLY A 335 -5.70 12.10 16.78
CA GLY A 335 -4.48 11.41 17.18
C GLY A 335 -4.08 11.68 18.63
N ALA A 336 -2.95 11.13 19.03
CA ALA A 336 -2.38 11.28 20.38
C ALA A 336 -2.05 12.74 20.75
N ASP A 337 -1.85 13.60 19.76
CA ASP A 337 -1.63 15.04 19.93
C ASP A 337 -2.93 15.87 20.03
N GLY A 338 -4.09 15.19 19.97
CA GLY A 338 -5.41 15.82 20.01
C GLY A 338 -5.81 16.55 18.72
N HIS A 339 -5.02 16.42 17.64
CA HIS A 339 -5.33 17.00 16.35
C HIS A 339 -6.04 16.00 15.42
N PRO A 340 -6.87 16.46 14.48
CA PRO A 340 -7.53 15.58 13.51
C PRO A 340 -6.53 14.72 12.75
N SER A 341 -6.71 13.40 12.80
CA SER A 341 -5.89 12.43 12.09
C SER A 341 -6.70 11.20 11.71
N THR A 342 -6.56 10.73 10.48
CA THR A 342 -7.10 9.45 9.99
C THR A 342 -6.01 8.37 9.88
N VAL A 343 -4.76 8.69 10.26
CA VAL A 343 -3.67 7.73 10.38
C VAL A 343 -3.21 7.71 11.84
N LEU A 344 -3.34 6.57 12.48
CA LEU A 344 -3.10 6.36 13.91
C LEU A 344 -2.02 5.31 14.11
N GLU A 345 -1.41 5.27 15.29
CA GLU A 345 -0.38 4.28 15.62
C GLU A 345 -0.97 3.20 16.55
N SER A 346 -0.65 1.93 16.31
CA SER A 346 -1.00 0.82 17.20
C SER A 346 -0.33 1.01 18.56
N GLY A 347 -1.10 0.85 19.64
CA GLY A 347 -0.68 1.15 21.00
C GLY A 347 -0.74 2.64 21.37
N GLY A 348 -1.08 3.51 20.42
CA GLY A 348 -1.31 4.93 20.63
C GLY A 348 -2.73 5.24 21.12
N ILE A 349 -3.22 6.42 20.80
CA ILE A 349 -4.55 6.90 21.20
C ILE A 349 -5.41 7.10 19.96
N LEU A 350 -6.65 6.61 20.01
CA LEU A 350 -7.72 7.01 19.11
C LEU A 350 -8.70 7.90 19.90
N GLY A 351 -8.72 9.18 19.58
CA GLY A 351 -9.78 10.10 20.01
C GLY A 351 -10.89 10.17 18.97
N LEU A 352 -12.12 10.23 19.41
CA LEU A 352 -13.29 10.54 18.59
C LEU A 352 -13.98 11.78 19.17
N ARG A 353 -14.26 12.76 18.32
CA ARG A 353 -15.07 13.92 18.62
C ARG A 353 -16.29 13.90 17.71
N MET A 354 -17.48 13.91 18.32
CA MET A 354 -18.75 13.90 17.62
C MET A 354 -19.59 15.09 18.08
N THR A 355 -20.06 15.92 17.16
CA THR A 355 -21.00 16.99 17.46
C THR A 355 -22.40 16.53 17.10
N VAL A 356 -23.32 16.64 18.04
CA VAL A 356 -24.72 16.21 17.89
C VAL A 356 -25.65 17.36 18.25
N THR A 357 -26.72 17.53 17.45
CA THR A 357 -27.71 18.57 17.65
C THR A 357 -29.10 17.96 17.71
N ALA A 358 -29.88 18.35 18.71
CA ALA A 358 -31.30 18.03 18.86
C ALA A 358 -32.14 19.29 18.74
N ALA A 359 -33.26 19.23 17.98
CA ALA A 359 -34.19 20.35 17.84
C ALA A 359 -35.07 20.56 19.06
N GLN A 360 -35.25 19.51 19.86
CA GLN A 360 -36.02 19.54 21.15
C GLN A 360 -35.23 18.72 22.19
N PRO A 361 -35.41 18.99 23.48
CA PRO A 361 -34.77 18.24 24.56
C PRO A 361 -35.11 16.73 24.50
N LEU A 362 -34.11 15.88 24.49
CA LEU A 362 -34.21 14.42 24.49
C LEU A 362 -33.58 13.85 25.76
N THR A 363 -34.29 12.95 26.45
CA THR A 363 -33.85 12.33 27.70
C THR A 363 -33.45 10.86 27.56
N ASP A 364 -33.71 10.23 26.44
CA ASP A 364 -33.37 8.83 26.12
C ASP A 364 -32.35 8.85 25.00
N VAL A 365 -31.08 9.14 25.32
CA VAL A 365 -30.01 9.31 24.34
C VAL A 365 -28.82 8.40 24.68
N VAL A 366 -28.42 7.57 23.73
CA VAL A 366 -27.26 6.69 23.85
C VAL A 366 -26.34 6.99 22.67
N PHE A 367 -25.05 7.20 22.95
CA PHE A 367 -24.01 7.40 21.94
C PHE A 367 -23.24 6.11 21.76
N GLY A 368 -23.04 5.66 20.51
CA GLY A 368 -22.39 4.41 20.20
C GLY A 368 -21.37 4.51 19.07
N ILE A 369 -20.42 3.60 19.09
CA ILE A 369 -19.43 3.41 18.03
C ILE A 369 -19.27 1.94 17.67
N GLY A 370 -18.82 1.69 16.43
CA GLY A 370 -18.37 0.38 15.95
C GLY A 370 -17.14 0.50 15.07
N VAL A 371 -16.12 -0.30 15.31
CA VAL A 371 -14.89 -0.35 14.51
C VAL A 371 -14.87 -1.65 13.73
N PHE A 372 -14.66 -1.56 12.43
CA PHE A 372 -14.68 -2.68 11.49
C PHE A 372 -13.36 -2.74 10.71
N ASN A 373 -12.83 -3.94 10.46
CA ASN A 373 -11.69 -4.15 9.60
C ASN A 373 -12.08 -4.18 8.10
N ALA A 374 -11.08 -4.38 7.23
CA ALA A 374 -11.28 -4.46 5.78
C ALA A 374 -12.22 -5.60 5.34
N ASP A 375 -12.25 -6.71 6.09
CA ASP A 375 -13.12 -7.85 5.81
C ASP A 375 -14.54 -7.66 6.35
N GLY A 376 -14.81 -6.51 6.99
CA GLY A 376 -16.09 -6.18 7.59
C GLY A 376 -16.35 -6.84 8.95
N THR A 377 -15.35 -7.45 9.55
CA THR A 377 -15.46 -7.97 10.90
C THR A 377 -15.50 -6.83 11.91
N CYS A 378 -16.48 -6.83 12.80
CA CYS A 378 -16.52 -5.90 13.92
C CYS A 378 -15.37 -6.22 14.88
N CYS A 379 -14.42 -5.30 14.97
CA CYS A 379 -13.24 -5.43 15.82
C CYS A 379 -13.53 -4.99 17.26
N TYR A 380 -14.36 -3.98 17.40
CA TYR A 380 -14.80 -3.40 18.69
C TYR A 380 -16.10 -2.61 18.50
N GLY A 381 -16.94 -2.63 19.50
CA GLY A 381 -18.15 -1.81 19.55
C GLY A 381 -18.58 -1.58 20.98
N THR A 382 -18.96 -0.34 21.29
CA THR A 382 -19.50 0.06 22.59
C THR A 382 -20.47 1.20 22.45
N ASN A 383 -21.19 1.49 23.53
CA ASN A 383 -22.03 2.67 23.66
C ASN A 383 -22.11 3.10 25.14
N THR A 384 -22.60 4.30 25.40
CA THR A 384 -22.72 4.87 26.75
C THR A 384 -23.55 4.01 27.69
N LEU A 385 -24.55 3.28 27.17
CA LEU A 385 -25.37 2.37 28.00
C LEU A 385 -24.58 1.12 28.42
N ILE A 386 -23.79 0.51 27.48
CA ILE A 386 -22.93 -0.65 27.79
C ILE A 386 -21.85 -0.27 28.80
N ASP A 387 -21.28 0.94 28.67
CA ASP A 387 -20.23 1.43 29.55
C ASP A 387 -20.76 1.92 30.90
N GLY A 388 -22.10 1.94 31.09
CA GLY A 388 -22.76 2.32 32.36
C GLY A 388 -22.68 3.80 32.64
N GLU A 389 -22.53 4.62 31.61
CA GLU A 389 -22.61 6.08 31.77
C GLU A 389 -24.03 6.50 32.12
N PRO A 390 -24.22 7.53 32.95
CA PRO A 390 -25.54 8.02 33.28
C PRO A 390 -26.27 8.54 32.03
N ASP A 391 -27.58 8.28 31.97
CA ASP A 391 -28.42 8.68 30.83
C ASP A 391 -28.31 10.18 30.55
N PRO A 392 -27.71 10.61 29.43
CA PRO A 392 -27.57 12.03 29.16
C PRO A 392 -28.88 12.61 28.63
N THR A 393 -29.10 13.88 28.95
CA THR A 393 -30.13 14.71 28.31
C THR A 393 -29.48 15.58 27.27
N LEU A 394 -29.96 15.51 26.01
CA LEU A 394 -29.48 16.35 24.93
C LEU A 394 -30.46 17.49 24.68
N ASP A 395 -30.02 18.73 24.90
CA ASP A 395 -30.78 19.95 24.63
C ASP A 395 -29.94 20.90 23.80
N GLY A 396 -30.31 21.05 22.51
CA GLY A 396 -29.55 21.83 21.56
C GLY A 396 -28.32 21.06 21.02
N THR A 397 -27.20 21.77 20.91
CA THR A 397 -25.94 21.21 20.34
C THR A 397 -24.96 20.82 21.47
N ALA A 398 -24.46 19.59 21.40
CA ALA A 398 -23.48 19.06 22.34
C ALA A 398 -22.30 18.41 21.61
N GLU A 399 -21.16 18.37 22.28
CA GLU A 399 -19.97 17.64 21.86
C GLU A 399 -19.79 16.39 22.72
N VAL A 400 -19.65 15.24 22.07
CA VAL A 400 -19.37 13.95 22.71
C VAL A 400 -17.95 13.54 22.33
N ARG A 401 -17.15 13.15 23.32
CA ARG A 401 -15.77 12.68 23.12
C ARG A 401 -15.63 11.27 23.66
N LEU A 402 -14.99 10.42 22.86
CA LEU A 402 -14.54 9.10 23.28
C LEU A 402 -13.02 9.03 23.08
N GLU A 403 -12.32 8.39 24.01
CA GLU A 403 -10.89 8.10 23.91
C GLU A 403 -10.66 6.60 24.10
N ILE A 404 -10.05 5.95 23.12
CA ILE A 404 -9.55 4.57 23.24
C ILE A 404 -8.05 4.65 23.47
N ASN A 405 -7.61 4.23 24.66
CA ASN A 405 -6.23 4.32 25.11
C ASN A 405 -5.83 3.09 25.95
N PRO A 406 -4.94 2.22 25.42
CA PRO A 406 -4.32 2.26 24.11
C PRO A 406 -5.20 1.69 22.99
N LEU A 407 -4.92 2.10 21.74
CA LEU A 407 -5.50 1.54 20.54
C LEU A 407 -4.79 0.23 20.20
N ASP A 408 -5.28 -0.89 20.72
CA ASP A 408 -4.66 -2.22 20.55
C ASP A 408 -5.05 -2.92 19.22
N LEU A 409 -5.32 -2.16 18.14
CA LEU A 409 -5.55 -2.69 16.79
C LEU A 409 -4.20 -2.93 16.08
N VAL A 410 -4.13 -3.98 15.26
CA VAL A 410 -2.97 -4.25 14.40
C VAL A 410 -2.93 -3.30 13.21
N ALA A 411 -1.79 -3.24 12.50
CA ALA A 411 -1.67 -2.43 11.29
C ALA A 411 -2.70 -2.84 10.24
N GLY A 412 -3.45 -1.87 9.70
CA GLY A 412 -4.50 -2.15 8.71
C GLY A 412 -5.39 -0.93 8.44
N SER A 413 -6.33 -1.12 7.51
CA SER A 413 -7.39 -0.14 7.22
C SER A 413 -8.66 -0.51 7.95
N TYR A 414 -9.32 0.47 8.54
CA TYR A 414 -10.49 0.31 9.36
C TYR A 414 -11.57 1.31 8.96
N LYS A 415 -12.82 0.96 9.26
CA LYS A 415 -13.97 1.85 9.14
C LYS A 415 -14.68 1.99 10.48
N LEU A 416 -15.28 3.15 10.69
CA LEU A 416 -15.97 3.48 11.93
C LEU A 416 -17.45 3.73 11.64
N ASP A 417 -18.32 3.11 12.47
CA ASP A 417 -19.70 3.47 12.64
C ASP A 417 -19.82 4.44 13.83
N VAL A 418 -20.72 5.39 13.73
CA VAL A 418 -21.14 6.22 14.86
C VAL A 418 -22.66 6.32 14.90
N ALA A 419 -23.21 6.36 16.09
CA ALA A 419 -24.65 6.36 16.27
C ALA A 419 -25.09 7.22 17.44
N VAL A 420 -26.27 7.79 17.28
CA VAL A 420 -27.10 8.32 18.37
C VAL A 420 -28.43 7.58 18.33
N HIS A 421 -28.78 6.89 19.40
CA HIS A 421 -29.98 6.06 19.42
C HIS A 421 -30.67 6.09 20.79
N ARG A 422 -31.90 5.57 20.89
CA ARG A 422 -32.64 5.35 22.11
C ARG A 422 -32.07 4.16 22.88
N ALA A 423 -32.31 4.05 24.16
CA ALA A 423 -31.89 2.88 24.95
C ALA A 423 -32.46 1.56 24.43
N ASN A 424 -33.59 1.58 23.71
CA ASN A 424 -34.16 0.43 23.07
C ASN A 424 -33.49 0.06 21.68
N GLY A 425 -32.44 0.80 21.28
CA GLY A 425 -31.71 0.60 20.03
C GLY A 425 -32.28 1.31 18.80
N THR A 426 -33.44 2.01 18.91
CA THR A 426 -33.99 2.77 17.78
C THR A 426 -33.10 3.97 17.45
N PRO A 427 -32.57 4.11 16.22
CA PRO A 427 -31.63 5.17 15.90
C PRO A 427 -32.33 6.52 15.75
N TYR A 428 -31.77 7.55 16.38
CA TYR A 428 -32.00 8.95 16.02
C TYR A 428 -31.20 9.29 14.76
N ASP A 429 -29.90 8.93 14.73
CA ASP A 429 -29.01 9.09 13.59
C ASP A 429 -27.90 8.03 13.65
N TYR A 430 -27.74 7.27 12.60
CA TYR A 430 -26.75 6.22 12.49
C TYR A 430 -25.92 6.44 11.21
N HIS A 431 -24.62 6.55 11.36
CA HIS A 431 -23.65 6.64 10.28
C HIS A 431 -22.90 5.31 10.17
N ARG A 432 -23.18 4.53 9.13
CA ARG A 432 -22.57 3.22 8.92
C ARG A 432 -21.38 3.32 7.98
N LEU A 433 -20.21 2.91 8.43
CA LEU A 433 -18.97 2.75 7.65
C LEU A 433 -18.54 4.03 6.89
N LEU A 434 -18.93 5.21 7.36
CA LEU A 434 -18.67 6.48 6.68
C LEU A 434 -17.28 7.06 6.96
N TYR A 435 -16.60 6.60 8.03
CA TYR A 435 -15.33 7.15 8.47
C TYR A 435 -14.24 6.10 8.36
N SER A 436 -13.32 6.29 7.41
CA SER A 436 -12.18 5.40 7.21
C SER A 436 -10.96 5.94 7.94
N PHE A 437 -10.17 5.05 8.55
CA PHE A 437 -8.89 5.39 9.13
C PHE A 437 -7.89 4.24 8.97
N ARG A 438 -6.64 4.52 9.15
CA ARG A 438 -5.55 3.55 9.05
C ARG A 438 -4.79 3.47 10.36
N VAL A 439 -4.46 2.24 10.76
CA VAL A 439 -3.55 1.98 11.88
C VAL A 439 -2.21 1.53 11.32
N THR A 440 -1.14 2.19 11.75
CA THR A 440 0.24 1.84 11.45
C THR A 440 0.89 1.16 12.65
N SER A 441 1.86 0.29 12.42
CA SER A 441 2.63 -0.37 13.48
C SER A 441 4.03 -0.69 12.99
N THR A 442 5.02 -0.57 13.87
CA THR A 442 6.39 -1.07 13.64
C THR A 442 6.51 -2.55 13.97
N ILE A 443 5.48 -3.14 14.59
CA ILE A 443 5.47 -4.53 15.01
C ILE A 443 4.61 -5.32 14.02
N PRO A 444 5.12 -6.39 13.42
CA PRO A 444 4.40 -7.22 12.46
C PRO A 444 3.46 -8.22 13.16
N ASP A 445 2.50 -7.72 13.95
CA ASP A 445 1.48 -8.55 14.59
C ASP A 445 0.49 -9.10 13.56
N VAL A 446 -0.03 -10.30 13.84
CA VAL A 446 -1.01 -10.99 12.99
C VAL A 446 -2.34 -11.08 13.75
N GLY A 447 -3.46 -10.83 13.04
CA GLY A 447 -4.81 -10.85 13.62
C GLY A 447 -5.48 -9.49 13.57
N ILE A 448 -6.40 -9.23 14.51
CA ILE A 448 -7.19 -8.00 14.58
C ILE A 448 -6.67 -7.07 15.68
N SER A 449 -6.25 -7.64 16.80
CA SER A 449 -5.84 -6.91 18.00
C SER A 449 -4.57 -7.48 18.59
N ARG A 450 -3.75 -6.61 19.14
CA ARG A 450 -2.56 -6.97 19.89
C ARG A 450 -2.91 -7.15 21.34
N LEU A 451 -3.06 -8.40 21.79
CA LEU A 451 -3.25 -8.72 23.18
C LEU A 451 -1.96 -8.46 23.98
N ARG A 452 -2.09 -7.81 25.13
CA ARG A 452 -0.96 -7.58 26.05
C ARG A 452 -0.52 -8.91 26.63
N HIS A 453 0.76 -9.29 26.41
CA HIS A 453 1.32 -10.56 26.86
C HIS A 453 2.79 -10.44 27.26
N GLN A 454 3.25 -11.43 27.99
CA GLN A 454 4.66 -11.57 28.39
C GLN A 454 5.08 -13.02 28.15
N TRP A 455 6.29 -13.20 27.64
CA TRP A 455 6.90 -14.52 27.46
C TRP A 455 7.78 -14.83 28.67
N HIS A 456 7.54 -15.97 29.32
CA HIS A 456 8.36 -16.47 30.41
C HIS A 456 9.07 -17.74 29.94
N PHE A 457 10.39 -17.73 30.00
CA PHE A 457 11.22 -18.85 29.59
C PHE A 457 11.81 -19.53 30.83
N SER A 458 11.91 -20.88 30.83
CA SER A 458 12.49 -21.68 31.90
C SER A 458 13.37 -22.79 31.34
N GLY A 459 14.23 -23.39 32.18
CA GLY A 459 15.07 -24.51 31.81
C GLY A 459 16.23 -24.15 30.87
N ALA A 460 16.38 -24.91 29.78
CA ALA A 460 17.48 -24.77 28.83
C ALA A 460 17.32 -23.58 27.85
N ILE A 461 16.16 -22.90 27.85
CA ILE A 461 15.91 -21.76 26.96
C ILE A 461 16.62 -20.53 27.54
N ARG A 462 17.60 -20.01 26.80
CA ARG A 462 18.32 -18.77 27.14
C ARG A 462 17.86 -17.68 26.21
N GLY A 463 17.32 -16.58 26.76
CA GLY A 463 17.02 -15.39 26.01
C GLY A 463 18.30 -14.78 25.43
N ALA A 464 18.37 -14.62 24.12
CA ALA A 464 19.35 -13.73 23.51
C ALA A 464 18.85 -12.29 23.67
N VAL A 465 19.68 -11.43 24.23
CA VAL A 465 19.43 -9.99 24.19
C VAL A 465 19.53 -9.58 22.72
N ARG A 466 18.43 -9.14 22.10
CA ARG A 466 18.49 -8.52 20.78
C ARG A 466 19.25 -7.20 20.94
N PRO A 467 20.28 -6.93 20.12
CA PRO A 467 21.01 -5.68 20.15
C PRO A 467 20.15 -4.49 19.77
#